data_bd927968d9fb111f636f4c2a3960250e
#
_entry.id   bd927968d9fb111f636f4c2a3960250e
#
_cell.length_a   1.000
_cell.length_b   1.000
_cell.length_c   1.000
_cell.angle_alpha   90.00
_cell.angle_beta   90.00
_cell.angle_gamma   90.00
#
_symmetry.space_group_name_H-M   'P 1'
#
loop_
_entity.id
_entity.type
_entity.pdbx_description
1 polymer ?
#
loop_
_entity_poly.entity_id
_entity_poly.type
_entity_poly.pdbx_seq_one_letter_code
_entity_poly.pdbx_strand_id
1 'polypeptide(L)'
;MNHTIFDDIVSGKMKSWKVWEDEKFLAFLTPFPNTPGFTVVIPKANPGDYIFSVDDELYVEMMVAVKKVAKLLEKAFDTPRVAMIFEGTGVAHVHAKLMPLHGDLAKGIGSPVSHEQVFNEKYLGWLTTADGPKMDDARLDEIQARILAAQGECE
;
A
#
# COMPACT_ATOMS: atom_id res chain seq x y z
N MET A 1 -4.30 20.55 11.59
CA MET A 1 -4.17 19.07 11.46
C MET A 1 -2.94 18.64 12.24
N ASN A 2 -3.00 17.47 12.88
CA ASN A 2 -1.85 16.99 13.65
C ASN A 2 -0.76 16.48 12.71
N HIS A 3 0.49 16.81 12.99
CA HIS A 3 1.66 16.28 12.29
C HIS A 3 1.75 14.76 12.47
N THR A 4 2.03 14.03 11.40
CA THR A 4 2.10 12.57 11.39
C THR A 4 3.47 12.09 10.90
N ILE A 5 3.77 10.81 11.08
CA ILE A 5 4.98 10.19 10.54
C ILE A 5 5.05 10.28 9.00
N PHE A 6 3.89 10.34 8.33
CA PHE A 6 3.85 10.49 6.87
C PHE A 6 4.30 11.89 6.42
N ASP A 7 4.05 12.93 7.21
CA ASP A 7 4.58 14.28 6.94
C ASP A 7 6.12 14.30 7.00
N ASP A 8 6.71 13.52 7.91
CA ASP A 8 8.17 13.37 7.98
C ASP A 8 8.73 12.60 6.78
N ILE A 9 8.00 11.59 6.27
CA ILE A 9 8.37 10.87 5.05
C ILE A 9 8.29 11.78 3.83
N VAL A 10 7.20 12.54 3.69
CA VAL A 10 7.00 13.50 2.57
C VAL A 10 8.10 14.57 2.56
N SER A 11 8.43 15.12 3.73
CA SER A 11 9.46 16.16 3.86
C SER A 11 10.90 15.62 3.78
N GLY A 12 11.10 14.31 3.74
CA GLY A 12 12.43 13.68 3.71
C GLY A 12 13.17 13.66 5.05
N LYS A 13 12.51 14.05 6.15
CA LYS A 13 13.08 13.94 7.50
C LYS A 13 13.21 12.50 7.97
N MET A 14 12.36 11.62 7.46
CA MET A 14 12.41 10.19 7.72
C MET A 14 12.76 9.42 6.46
N LYS A 15 13.68 8.45 6.57
CA LYS A 15 14.00 7.50 5.50
C LYS A 15 12.73 6.73 5.13
N SER A 16 12.48 6.59 3.84
CA SER A 16 11.44 5.71 3.29
C SER A 16 11.92 5.08 1.99
N TRP A 17 11.35 3.93 1.65
CA TRP A 17 11.60 3.23 0.39
C TRP A 17 10.54 3.65 -0.62
N LYS A 18 10.72 4.85 -1.18
CA LYS A 18 9.82 5.41 -2.20
C LYS A 18 9.86 4.54 -3.46
N VAL A 19 8.70 4.20 -3.99
CA VAL A 19 8.56 3.40 -5.21
C VAL A 19 7.88 4.17 -6.35
N TRP A 20 7.13 5.20 -6.01
CA TRP A 20 6.49 6.09 -6.98
C TRP A 20 6.10 7.42 -6.32
N GLU A 21 6.15 8.53 -7.06
CA GLU A 21 5.58 9.81 -6.63
C GLU A 21 5.20 10.70 -7.81
N ASP A 22 4.24 11.58 -7.60
CA ASP A 22 3.94 12.72 -8.44
C ASP A 22 3.84 14.02 -7.60
N GLU A 23 3.23 15.06 -8.15
CA GLU A 23 3.08 16.33 -7.43
C GLU A 23 2.25 16.19 -6.14
N LYS A 24 1.17 15.38 -6.17
CA LYS A 24 0.16 15.27 -5.12
C LYS A 24 0.31 14.04 -4.24
N PHE A 25 0.88 12.94 -4.76
CA PHE A 25 0.90 11.63 -4.10
C PHE A 25 2.30 11.05 -3.97
N LEU A 26 2.44 10.16 -2.99
CA LEU A 26 3.67 9.43 -2.70
C LEU A 26 3.33 7.97 -2.40
N ALA A 27 4.10 7.03 -2.96
CA ALA A 27 4.05 5.61 -2.64
C ALA A 27 5.39 5.12 -2.12
N PHE A 28 5.36 4.35 -1.03
CA PHE A 28 6.55 3.79 -0.39
C PHE A 28 6.27 2.44 0.25
N LEU A 29 7.32 1.61 0.40
CA LEU A 29 7.20 0.34 1.10
C LEU A 29 7.03 0.57 2.60
N THR A 30 6.10 -0.17 3.22
CA THR A 30 6.06 -0.24 4.68
C THR A 30 7.30 -0.97 5.20
N PRO A 31 7.92 -0.51 6.30
CA PRO A 31 9.01 -1.27 6.93
C PRO A 31 8.53 -2.51 7.72
N PHE A 32 7.21 -2.72 7.81
CA PHE A 32 6.57 -3.83 8.51
C PHE A 32 5.66 -4.66 7.58
N PRO A 33 6.18 -5.15 6.42
CA PRO A 33 5.34 -5.87 5.46
C PRO A 33 4.98 -7.27 5.97
N ASN A 34 3.76 -7.70 5.68
CA ASN A 34 3.34 -9.09 5.85
C ASN A 34 3.48 -9.90 4.56
N THR A 35 3.81 -9.24 3.45
CA THR A 35 4.05 -9.86 2.13
C THR A 35 5.02 -9.01 1.32
N PRO A 36 5.81 -9.58 0.40
CA PRO A 36 6.71 -8.81 -0.45
C PRO A 36 5.96 -7.75 -1.27
N GLY A 37 6.46 -6.52 -1.27
CA GLY A 37 5.88 -5.43 -2.04
C GLY A 37 4.68 -4.73 -1.37
N PHE A 38 4.43 -4.95 -0.10
CA PHE A 38 3.41 -4.22 0.64
C PHE A 38 3.74 -2.73 0.61
N THR A 39 2.94 -1.98 -0.13
CA THR A 39 3.15 -0.56 -0.45
C THR A 39 2.04 0.28 0.17
N VAL A 40 2.43 1.44 0.68
CA VAL A 40 1.50 2.48 1.18
C VAL A 40 1.47 3.62 0.18
N VAL A 41 0.28 4.08 -0.18
CA VAL A 41 0.07 5.27 -1.04
C VAL A 41 -0.65 6.33 -0.23
N ILE A 42 -0.12 7.55 -0.24
CA ILE A 42 -0.66 8.69 0.51
C ILE A 42 -0.78 9.94 -0.37
N PRO A 43 -1.71 10.85 -0.12
CA PRO A 43 -1.59 12.22 -0.56
C PRO A 43 -0.46 12.91 0.23
N LYS A 44 0.33 13.78 -0.42
CA LYS A 44 1.42 14.52 0.25
C LYS A 44 0.88 15.56 1.25
N ALA A 45 -0.27 16.16 0.94
CA ALA A 45 -1.01 16.98 1.89
C ALA A 45 -1.94 16.10 2.73
N ASN A 46 -1.93 16.26 4.05
CA ASN A 46 -2.75 15.45 4.95
C ASN A 46 -4.23 15.94 4.94
N PRO A 47 -5.19 15.17 4.40
CA PRO A 47 -6.60 15.55 4.38
C PRO A 47 -7.41 15.02 5.58
N GLY A 48 -6.76 14.40 6.56
CA GLY A 48 -7.37 13.59 7.61
C GLY A 48 -7.10 12.10 7.39
N ASP A 49 -7.82 11.22 8.09
CA ASP A 49 -7.54 9.78 8.12
C ASP A 49 -8.55 8.92 7.35
N TYR A 50 -9.75 9.46 7.06
CA TYR A 50 -10.85 8.68 6.51
C TYR A 50 -11.13 9.02 5.06
N ILE A 51 -10.95 8.03 4.16
CA ILE A 51 -11.07 8.21 2.70
C ILE A 51 -12.45 8.72 2.26
N PHE A 52 -13.52 8.35 2.95
CA PHE A 52 -14.88 8.79 2.61
C PHE A 52 -15.23 10.19 3.16
N SER A 53 -14.30 10.86 3.84
CA SER A 53 -14.45 12.25 4.31
C SER A 53 -13.68 13.26 3.47
N VAL A 54 -12.89 12.81 2.49
CA VAL A 54 -12.21 13.71 1.55
C VAL A 54 -13.20 14.20 0.48
N ASP A 55 -12.88 15.31 -0.19
CA ASP A 55 -13.70 15.77 -1.33
C ASP A 55 -13.58 14.81 -2.53
N ASP A 56 -14.58 14.89 -3.43
CA ASP A 56 -14.68 13.98 -4.57
C ASP A 56 -13.50 14.11 -5.53
N GLU A 57 -12.91 15.30 -5.68
CA GLU A 57 -11.75 15.51 -6.55
C GLU A 57 -10.53 14.73 -6.02
N LEU A 58 -10.20 14.92 -4.76
CA LEU A 58 -9.09 14.20 -4.12
C LEU A 58 -9.34 12.68 -4.09
N TYR A 59 -10.61 12.28 -3.84
CA TYR A 59 -10.99 10.86 -3.87
C TYR A 59 -10.70 10.23 -5.25
N VAL A 60 -11.12 10.86 -6.33
CA VAL A 60 -10.88 10.36 -7.69
C VAL A 60 -9.39 10.36 -8.03
N GLU A 61 -8.67 11.44 -7.73
CA GLU A 61 -7.23 11.52 -7.96
C GLU A 61 -6.46 10.45 -7.19
N MET A 62 -6.82 10.20 -5.92
CA MET A 62 -6.24 9.14 -5.09
C MET A 62 -6.47 7.76 -5.71
N MET A 63 -7.67 7.47 -6.22
CA MET A 63 -7.97 6.19 -6.90
C MET A 63 -7.13 6.02 -8.17
N VAL A 64 -6.91 7.09 -8.92
CA VAL A 64 -6.05 7.06 -10.11
C VAL A 64 -4.58 6.81 -9.73
N ALA A 65 -4.07 7.48 -8.71
CA ALA A 65 -2.71 7.26 -8.20
C ALA A 65 -2.51 5.83 -7.71
N VAL A 66 -3.44 5.32 -6.90
CA VAL A 66 -3.44 3.94 -6.41
C VAL A 66 -3.44 2.93 -7.56
N LYS A 67 -4.25 3.16 -8.62
CA LYS A 67 -4.26 2.29 -9.81
C LYS A 67 -2.91 2.27 -10.52
N LYS A 68 -2.23 3.42 -10.67
CA LYS A 68 -0.89 3.50 -11.27
C LYS A 68 0.11 2.65 -10.47
N VAL A 69 0.12 2.81 -9.15
CA VAL A 69 1.02 2.06 -8.27
C VAL A 69 0.68 0.57 -8.30
N ALA A 70 -0.60 0.19 -8.29
CA ALA A 70 -1.01 -1.22 -8.40
C ALA A 70 -0.48 -1.87 -9.69
N LYS A 71 -0.57 -1.17 -10.83
CA LYS A 71 -0.03 -1.66 -12.11
C LYS A 71 1.49 -1.82 -12.09
N LEU A 72 2.19 -0.92 -11.41
CA LEU A 72 3.62 -1.03 -11.19
C LEU A 72 3.96 -2.29 -10.36
N LEU A 73 3.20 -2.54 -9.28
CA LEU A 73 3.39 -3.73 -8.45
C LEU A 73 3.06 -5.03 -9.19
N GLU A 74 1.97 -5.07 -9.99
CA GLU A 74 1.65 -6.21 -10.84
C GLU A 74 2.85 -6.58 -11.73
N LYS A 75 3.45 -5.58 -12.39
CA LYS A 75 4.61 -5.80 -13.26
C LYS A 75 5.84 -6.23 -12.47
N ALA A 76 6.16 -5.55 -11.36
CA ALA A 76 7.35 -5.81 -10.56
C ALA A 76 7.38 -7.22 -9.96
N PHE A 77 6.22 -7.78 -9.64
CA PHE A 77 6.09 -9.08 -8.97
C PHE A 77 5.54 -10.19 -9.86
N ASP A 78 5.30 -9.91 -11.15
CA ASP A 78 4.67 -10.84 -12.10
C ASP A 78 3.40 -11.45 -11.50
N THR A 79 2.55 -10.60 -10.93
CA THR A 79 1.26 -11.00 -10.37
C THR A 79 0.12 -10.26 -11.06
N PRO A 80 -0.96 -10.93 -11.44
CA PRO A 80 -2.08 -10.27 -12.12
C PRO A 80 -2.99 -9.50 -11.16
N ARG A 81 -2.72 -9.53 -9.85
CA ARG A 81 -3.62 -8.96 -8.85
C ARG A 81 -2.89 -8.28 -7.70
N VAL A 82 -3.43 -7.12 -7.31
CA VAL A 82 -3.04 -6.38 -6.10
C VAL A 82 -4.31 -6.11 -5.28
N ALA A 83 -4.30 -6.43 -4.00
CA ALA A 83 -5.36 -6.02 -3.09
C ALA A 83 -5.16 -4.56 -2.66
N MET A 84 -6.26 -3.86 -2.45
CA MET A 84 -6.28 -2.48 -1.96
C MET A 84 -7.17 -2.38 -0.74
N ILE A 85 -6.67 -1.72 0.31
CA ILE A 85 -7.42 -1.48 1.55
C ILE A 85 -7.22 -0.04 2.01
N PHE A 86 -8.33 0.61 2.36
CA PHE A 86 -8.37 1.85 3.12
C PHE A 86 -9.07 1.56 4.44
N GLU A 87 -8.37 1.56 5.53
CA GLU A 87 -8.95 1.27 6.85
C GLU A 87 -9.06 2.51 7.74
N GLY A 88 -8.30 3.59 7.45
CA GLY A 88 -8.35 4.84 8.21
C GLY A 88 -7.86 4.72 9.65
N THR A 89 -6.99 3.75 9.95
CA THR A 89 -6.48 3.50 11.30
C THR A 89 -4.95 3.49 11.36
N GLY A 90 -4.39 3.64 12.55
CA GLY A 90 -2.95 3.63 12.81
C GLY A 90 -2.28 4.99 12.64
N VAL A 91 -2.39 5.63 11.48
CA VAL A 91 -1.86 6.97 11.22
C VAL A 91 -2.99 7.91 10.80
N ALA A 92 -3.10 9.05 11.43
CA ALA A 92 -4.13 10.07 11.13
C ALA A 92 -3.84 10.82 9.81
N HIS A 93 -3.76 10.09 8.72
CA HIS A 93 -3.47 10.55 7.37
C HIS A 93 -4.01 9.50 6.39
N VAL A 94 -4.86 9.89 5.46
CA VAL A 94 -5.44 8.97 4.47
C VAL A 94 -4.34 8.17 3.77
N HIS A 95 -4.49 6.87 3.76
CA HIS A 95 -3.55 5.99 3.09
C HIS A 95 -4.21 4.73 2.54
N ALA A 96 -3.79 4.34 1.35
CA ALA A 96 -4.10 3.04 0.77
C ALA A 96 -2.98 2.05 1.11
N LYS A 97 -3.35 0.86 1.52
CA LYS A 97 -2.45 -0.30 1.63
C LYS A 97 -2.62 -1.17 0.40
N LEU A 98 -1.54 -1.41 -0.33
CA LEU A 98 -1.52 -2.24 -1.54
C LEU A 98 -0.69 -3.48 -1.28
N MET A 99 -1.28 -4.65 -1.54
CA MET A 99 -0.64 -5.94 -1.30
C MET A 99 -0.67 -6.76 -2.59
N PRO A 100 0.49 -7.02 -3.23
CA PRO A 100 0.57 -7.98 -4.33
C PRO A 100 0.09 -9.35 -3.86
N LEU A 101 -0.83 -9.96 -4.60
CA LEU A 101 -1.35 -11.28 -4.26
C LEU A 101 -0.43 -12.35 -4.84
N HIS A 102 0.42 -12.90 -3.99
CA HIS A 102 1.36 -13.97 -4.37
C HIS A 102 0.72 -15.35 -4.27
N GLY A 103 1.30 -16.34 -4.98
CA GLY A 103 0.87 -17.73 -4.91
C GLY A 103 -0.51 -17.97 -5.53
N ASP A 104 -1.34 -18.78 -4.89
CA ASP A 104 -2.64 -19.19 -5.46
C ASP A 104 -3.66 -18.04 -5.53
N LEU A 105 -3.56 -17.04 -4.67
CA LEU A 105 -4.39 -15.84 -4.74
C LEU A 105 -4.13 -15.05 -6.04
N ALA A 106 -2.92 -15.10 -6.59
CA ALA A 106 -2.59 -14.47 -7.86
C ALA A 106 -3.42 -15.02 -9.02
N LYS A 107 -3.73 -16.30 -9.00
CA LYS A 107 -4.52 -16.98 -10.04
C LYS A 107 -6.00 -16.63 -10.00
N GLY A 108 -6.46 -15.94 -8.95
CA GLY A 108 -7.87 -15.62 -8.74
C GLY A 108 -8.75 -16.84 -8.44
N ILE A 109 -8.13 -17.97 -8.13
CA ILE A 109 -8.79 -19.25 -7.88
C ILE A 109 -8.81 -19.56 -6.36
N GLY A 110 -8.09 -18.76 -5.59
CA GLY A 110 -8.08 -18.91 -4.14
C GLY A 110 -9.50 -18.79 -3.57
N SER A 111 -9.86 -19.70 -2.68
CA SER A 111 -11.08 -19.54 -1.90
C SER A 111 -10.88 -18.36 -0.95
N PRO A 112 -11.79 -17.36 -0.96
CA PRO A 112 -11.76 -16.30 0.03
C PRO A 112 -12.16 -16.81 1.43
N VAL A 113 -12.48 -18.09 1.54
CA VAL A 113 -12.95 -18.71 2.77
C VAL A 113 -11.77 -19.23 3.55
N SER A 114 -11.65 -18.82 4.80
CA SER A 114 -10.69 -19.39 5.74
C SER A 114 -10.98 -20.87 6.00
N HIS A 115 -9.97 -21.62 6.41
CA HIS A 115 -10.13 -22.98 6.89
C HIS A 115 -11.02 -23.07 8.14
N GLU A 116 -11.14 -21.96 8.89
CA GLU A 116 -12.08 -21.80 9.98
C GLU A 116 -13.24 -20.92 9.51
N GLN A 117 -14.41 -21.49 9.36
CA GLN A 117 -15.66 -20.76 9.10
C GLN A 117 -16.25 -20.28 10.43
N VAL A 118 -15.80 -19.13 10.88
CA VAL A 118 -16.24 -18.53 12.14
C VAL A 118 -16.90 -17.19 11.84
N PHE A 119 -18.08 -16.96 12.39
CA PHE A 119 -18.66 -15.63 12.46
C PHE A 119 -18.07 -14.88 13.65
N ASN A 120 -17.49 -13.72 13.38
CA ASN A 120 -16.95 -12.86 14.42
C ASN A 120 -17.79 -11.58 14.49
N GLU A 121 -18.34 -11.27 15.66
CA GLU A 121 -19.04 -10.00 15.89
C GLU A 121 -18.12 -8.79 15.74
N LYS A 122 -16.82 -9.01 15.88
CA LYS A 122 -15.76 -8.03 15.63
C LYS A 122 -14.83 -8.58 14.59
N TYR A 123 -14.47 -7.75 13.61
CA TYR A 123 -13.59 -8.14 12.52
C TYR A 123 -12.22 -8.58 13.05
N LEU A 124 -11.80 -9.81 12.71
CA LEU A 124 -10.47 -10.35 12.96
C LEU A 124 -9.59 -10.36 11.71
N GLY A 125 -10.20 -10.16 10.54
CA GLY A 125 -9.54 -10.03 9.26
C GLY A 125 -9.05 -11.34 8.62
N TRP A 126 -9.39 -11.54 7.34
CA TRP A 126 -8.84 -12.61 6.50
C TRP A 126 -7.74 -12.09 5.56
N LEU A 127 -7.88 -10.87 5.08
CA LEU A 127 -6.76 -10.06 4.63
C LEU A 127 -6.25 -9.39 5.91
N THR A 128 -5.18 -9.91 6.46
CA THR A 128 -4.58 -9.20 7.57
C THR A 128 -3.95 -7.91 7.06
N THR A 129 -4.42 -6.80 7.59
CA THR A 129 -3.77 -5.50 7.44
C THR A 129 -2.80 -5.26 8.57
N ALA A 130 -2.66 -6.23 9.48
CA ALA A 130 -1.73 -6.17 10.58
C ALA A 130 -0.29 -6.06 10.06
N ASP A 131 0.50 -5.22 10.70
CA ASP A 131 1.92 -5.11 10.42
C ASP A 131 2.62 -6.46 10.66
N GLY A 132 3.56 -6.79 9.78
CA GLY A 132 4.50 -7.89 9.97
C GLY A 132 5.67 -7.48 10.87
N PRO A 133 6.62 -8.39 11.13
CA PRO A 133 7.87 -8.05 11.79
C PRO A 133 8.66 -7.04 10.95
N LYS A 134 9.49 -6.22 11.61
CA LYS A 134 10.37 -5.28 10.90
C LYS A 134 11.24 -6.05 9.91
N MET A 135 11.18 -5.66 8.63
CA MET A 135 12.02 -6.23 7.59
C MET A 135 13.41 -5.58 7.60
N ASP A 136 14.42 -6.35 7.25
CA ASP A 136 15.78 -5.88 7.05
C ASP A 136 15.85 -4.79 5.96
N ASP A 137 16.62 -3.73 6.21
CA ASP A 137 16.78 -2.61 5.29
C ASP A 137 17.31 -3.07 3.91
N ALA A 138 18.28 -4.00 3.88
CA ALA A 138 18.83 -4.52 2.63
C ALA A 138 17.75 -5.25 1.80
N ARG A 139 16.86 -5.98 2.46
CA ARG A 139 15.74 -6.64 1.77
C ARG A 139 14.71 -5.64 1.24
N LEU A 140 14.46 -4.55 1.97
CA LEU A 140 13.61 -3.46 1.50
C LEU A 140 14.23 -2.74 0.30
N ASP A 141 15.55 -2.51 0.30
CA ASP A 141 16.29 -1.93 -0.83
C ASP A 141 16.18 -2.80 -2.10
N GLU A 142 16.31 -4.14 -1.97
CA GLU A 142 16.10 -5.08 -3.08
C GLU A 142 14.69 -5.01 -3.67
N ILE A 143 13.67 -4.99 -2.80
CA ILE A 143 12.27 -4.91 -3.22
C ILE A 143 11.99 -3.57 -3.89
N GLN A 144 12.49 -2.47 -3.33
CA GLN A 144 12.40 -1.14 -3.92
C GLN A 144 13.01 -1.12 -5.32
N ALA A 145 14.24 -1.62 -5.48
CA ALA A 145 14.93 -1.66 -6.77
C ALA A 145 14.13 -2.44 -7.82
N ARG A 146 13.52 -3.58 -7.43
CA ARG A 146 12.66 -4.38 -8.32
C ARG A 146 11.44 -3.59 -8.80
N ILE A 147 10.79 -2.85 -7.91
CA ILE A 147 9.61 -2.03 -8.25
C ILE A 147 10.02 -0.87 -9.17
N LEU A 148 11.13 -0.18 -8.86
CA LEU A 148 11.62 0.92 -9.68
C LEU A 148 12.05 0.47 -11.08
N ALA A 149 12.67 -0.70 -11.21
CA ALA A 149 13.02 -1.27 -12.52
C ALA A 149 11.79 -1.49 -13.42
N ALA A 150 10.64 -1.83 -12.83
CA ALA A 150 9.39 -2.01 -13.56
C ALA A 150 8.81 -0.70 -14.13
N GLN A 151 9.25 0.48 -13.65
CA GLN A 151 8.85 1.79 -14.21
C GLN A 151 9.49 2.04 -15.57
N GLY A 152 10.80 1.68 -15.74
CA GLY A 152 11.58 1.97 -16.94
C GLY A 152 11.20 1.18 -18.20
N GLU A 153 10.32 0.17 -18.08
CA GLU A 153 9.86 -0.64 -19.23
C GLU A 153 8.49 -0.19 -19.78
N CYS A 154 8.00 0.97 -19.37
CA CYS A 154 6.69 1.54 -19.75
C CYS A 154 6.84 2.76 -20.69
N GLU A 155 7.74 2.71 -21.70
CA GLU A 155 7.72 3.61 -22.87
C GLU A 155 7.36 2.87 -24.16
#